data_348e3f23312c817abb16851bdd8f8921
#
_entry.id   348e3f23312c817abb16851bdd8f8921
#
_cell.length_a   1.000
_cell.length_b   1.000
_cell.length_c   1.000
_cell.angle_alpha   90.00
_cell.angle_beta   90.00
_cell.angle_gamma   90.00
#
_symmetry.space_group_name_H-M   'P 1'
#
loop_
_entity.id
_entity.type
_entity.pdbx_description
1 polymer ?
#
loop_
_entity_poly.entity_id
_entity_poly.type
_entity_poly.pdbx_seq_one_letter_code
_entity_poly.pdbx_strand_id
1 'polypeptide(L)'
;MFFDYTESGSWTEQTFRENSSDFDQLRLRQRVAVDMTGRSTASQMIGQDVAMPVALAPVGLTGMQHADGEIKAAKAAEAFGVPFTLSTMSICSIEAVAERTSKPFWFQLYAMKDEDYVRRLVERAKAAKCSALVITLDLQILGQRHKDLKNGLSAPPKLTPKTIANMMTKWTWGLQMLGTKNREFGNIVGHVEGISDTSQLSSWTAEQFD
;
A
#
# COMPACT_ATOMS: atom_id res chain seq x y z
N MET A 1 -16.44 -2.71 3.30
CA MET A 1 -15.85 -1.45 2.81
C MET A 1 -14.35 -1.58 2.58
N PHE A 2 -13.47 -1.56 3.60
CA PHE A 2 -12.01 -1.64 3.38
C PHE A 2 -11.55 -2.94 2.71
N PHE A 3 -12.18 -4.07 3.05
CA PHE A 3 -11.94 -5.35 2.36
C PHE A 3 -12.32 -5.25 0.88
N ASP A 4 -13.49 -4.69 0.56
CA ASP A 4 -13.95 -4.58 -0.82
C ASP A 4 -13.05 -3.66 -1.66
N TYR A 5 -12.40 -2.68 -1.02
CA TYR A 5 -11.41 -1.83 -1.68
C TYR A 5 -10.24 -2.64 -2.24
N THR A 6 -9.74 -3.62 -1.51
CA THR A 6 -8.65 -4.50 -1.98
C THR A 6 -9.13 -5.60 -2.92
N GLU A 7 -10.35 -6.09 -2.72
CA GLU A 7 -10.96 -7.18 -3.49
C GLU A 7 -11.76 -6.68 -4.70
N SER A 8 -11.41 -5.52 -5.26
CA SER A 8 -12.10 -4.99 -6.43
C SER A 8 -11.17 -4.20 -7.35
N GLY A 9 -11.57 -4.17 -8.62
CA GLY A 9 -10.94 -3.38 -9.67
C GLY A 9 -11.86 -2.26 -10.18
N SER A 10 -11.37 -1.53 -11.17
CA SER A 10 -12.12 -0.47 -11.85
C SER A 10 -13.05 -1.03 -12.91
N TRP A 11 -14.12 -0.29 -13.19
CA TRP A 11 -15.03 -0.51 -14.30
C TRP A 11 -15.62 -1.92 -14.29
N THR A 12 -15.42 -2.70 -15.35
CA THR A 12 -15.90 -4.09 -15.46
C THR A 12 -15.05 -5.11 -14.70
N GLU A 13 -13.96 -4.68 -14.06
CA GLU A 13 -13.00 -5.55 -13.36
C GLU A 13 -12.34 -6.61 -14.28
N GLN A 14 -12.24 -6.35 -15.59
CA GLN A 14 -11.64 -7.29 -16.53
C GLN A 14 -10.17 -7.55 -16.18
N THR A 15 -9.36 -6.51 -16.14
CA THR A 15 -7.92 -6.61 -15.79
C THR A 15 -7.72 -7.20 -14.39
N PHE A 16 -8.60 -6.87 -13.43
CA PHE A 16 -8.55 -7.47 -12.10
C PHE A 16 -8.68 -9.01 -12.15
N ARG A 17 -9.60 -9.53 -12.99
CA ARG A 17 -9.73 -10.99 -13.18
C ARG A 17 -8.56 -11.58 -13.96
N GLU A 18 -8.10 -10.89 -15.00
CA GLU A 18 -6.98 -11.32 -15.84
C GLU A 18 -5.66 -11.38 -15.06
N ASN A 19 -5.46 -10.55 -14.05
CA ASN A 19 -4.32 -10.63 -13.13
C ASN A 19 -4.16 -12.01 -12.45
N SER A 20 -5.22 -12.81 -12.41
CA SER A 20 -5.16 -14.19 -11.91
C SER A 20 -5.26 -15.20 -13.05
N SER A 21 -6.23 -15.06 -13.98
CA SER A 21 -6.49 -16.05 -15.03
C SER A 21 -5.36 -16.15 -16.06
N ASP A 22 -4.59 -15.09 -16.28
CA ASP A 22 -3.47 -15.15 -17.23
C ASP A 22 -2.33 -16.06 -16.77
N PHE A 23 -2.18 -16.24 -15.45
CA PHE A 23 -1.24 -17.24 -14.93
C PHE A 23 -1.62 -18.68 -15.29
N ASP A 24 -2.91 -18.95 -15.52
CA ASP A 24 -3.38 -20.29 -15.95
C ASP A 24 -2.89 -20.65 -17.35
N GLN A 25 -2.46 -19.67 -18.15
CA GLN A 25 -1.90 -19.87 -19.49
C GLN A 25 -0.41 -20.28 -19.44
N LEU A 26 0.27 -20.03 -18.31
CA LEU A 26 1.66 -20.39 -18.14
C LEU A 26 1.76 -21.86 -17.73
N ARG A 27 2.73 -22.58 -18.35
CA ARG A 27 2.98 -23.98 -18.03
C ARG A 27 4.44 -24.16 -17.68
N LEU A 28 4.71 -24.85 -16.58
CA LEU A 28 6.07 -25.23 -16.19
C LEU A 28 6.46 -26.49 -16.94
N ARG A 29 7.53 -26.41 -17.75
CA ARG A 29 8.11 -27.58 -18.36
C ARG A 29 8.96 -28.33 -17.33
N GLN A 30 8.43 -29.45 -16.87
CA GLN A 30 9.12 -30.30 -15.91
C GLN A 30 10.38 -30.90 -16.51
N ARG A 31 11.46 -30.94 -15.75
CA ARG A 31 12.70 -31.67 -16.08
C ARG A 31 12.93 -32.67 -14.95
N VAL A 32 13.10 -33.95 -15.35
CA VAL A 32 13.34 -35.07 -14.42
C VAL A 32 14.82 -35.47 -14.46
N ALA A 33 15.25 -36.21 -13.45
CA ALA A 33 16.65 -36.73 -13.33
C ALA A 33 17.71 -35.60 -13.35
N VAL A 34 17.38 -34.45 -12.74
CA VAL A 34 18.31 -33.32 -12.59
C VAL A 34 18.71 -33.22 -11.13
N ASP A 35 20.00 -33.04 -10.87
CA ASP A 35 20.47 -32.75 -9.51
C ASP A 35 19.87 -31.42 -8.99
N MET A 36 19.20 -31.50 -7.87
CA MET A 36 18.55 -30.36 -7.19
C MET A 36 19.38 -29.79 -6.03
N THR A 37 20.54 -30.37 -5.76
CA THR A 37 21.44 -29.94 -4.69
C THR A 37 21.90 -28.51 -4.91
N GLY A 38 21.85 -27.69 -3.87
CA GLY A 38 22.32 -26.30 -3.92
C GLY A 38 21.39 -25.33 -4.66
N ARG A 39 20.17 -25.70 -5.06
CA ARG A 39 19.22 -24.76 -5.64
C ARG A 39 18.80 -23.71 -4.62
N SER A 40 18.76 -22.48 -5.06
CA SER A 40 18.37 -21.32 -4.27
C SER A 40 17.48 -20.39 -5.07
N THR A 41 16.58 -19.67 -4.40
CA THR A 41 15.82 -18.56 -4.95
C THR A 41 16.50 -17.21 -4.68
N ALA A 42 17.62 -17.22 -3.94
CA ALA A 42 18.36 -15.99 -3.64
C ALA A 42 18.80 -15.27 -4.93
N SER A 43 18.64 -13.97 -4.93
CA SER A 43 18.89 -13.11 -6.09
C SER A 43 19.26 -11.69 -5.64
N GLN A 44 19.37 -10.78 -6.61
CA GLN A 44 19.52 -9.35 -6.34
C GLN A 44 18.40 -8.56 -6.99
N MET A 45 17.86 -7.58 -6.26
CA MET A 45 16.88 -6.60 -6.75
C MET A 45 17.37 -5.19 -6.41
N ILE A 46 17.57 -4.36 -7.44
CA ILE A 46 18.06 -2.96 -7.29
C ILE A 46 19.31 -2.90 -6.39
N GLY A 47 20.27 -3.80 -6.61
CA GLY A 47 21.52 -3.85 -5.86
C GLY A 47 21.41 -4.40 -4.43
N GLN A 48 20.27 -4.94 -4.04
CA GLN A 48 20.05 -5.57 -2.73
C GLN A 48 19.96 -7.08 -2.86
N ASP A 49 20.63 -7.81 -1.99
CA ASP A 49 20.47 -9.26 -1.87
C ASP A 49 19.09 -9.59 -1.30
N VAL A 50 18.39 -10.49 -1.97
CA VAL A 50 17.04 -10.91 -1.61
C VAL A 50 16.91 -12.42 -1.55
N ALA A 51 16.06 -12.94 -0.68
CA ALA A 51 15.81 -14.38 -0.54
C ALA A 51 15.15 -14.98 -1.78
N MET A 52 14.37 -14.17 -2.52
CA MET A 52 13.78 -14.49 -3.82
C MET A 52 13.44 -13.19 -4.57
N PRO A 53 13.36 -13.22 -5.92
CA PRO A 53 13.12 -12.01 -6.73
C PRO A 53 11.65 -11.55 -6.69
N VAL A 54 11.16 -11.25 -5.49
CA VAL A 54 9.81 -10.74 -5.21
C VAL A 54 9.91 -9.58 -4.24
N ALA A 55 9.11 -8.55 -4.45
CA ALA A 55 8.93 -7.46 -3.51
C ALA A 55 7.45 -7.32 -3.15
N LEU A 56 7.14 -6.91 -1.92
CA LEU A 56 5.77 -6.54 -1.57
C LEU A 56 5.44 -5.19 -2.21
N ALA A 57 4.42 -5.20 -3.07
CA ALA A 57 3.96 -4.02 -3.79
C ALA A 57 3.41 -2.95 -2.83
N PRO A 58 3.44 -1.65 -3.23
CA PRO A 58 2.83 -0.59 -2.46
C PRO A 58 1.31 -0.75 -2.45
N VAL A 59 0.71 -0.73 -1.26
CA VAL A 59 -0.74 -0.82 -1.07
C VAL A 59 -1.20 0.34 -0.18
N GLY A 60 -2.13 1.13 -0.69
CA GLY A 60 -2.78 2.17 0.09
C GLY A 60 -3.74 1.59 1.13
N LEU A 61 -3.98 2.32 2.22
CA LEU A 61 -4.99 2.00 3.23
C LEU A 61 -4.79 0.65 3.97
N THR A 62 -3.61 0.02 3.92
CA THR A 62 -3.37 -1.27 4.59
C THR A 62 -3.59 -1.16 6.10
N GLY A 63 -3.21 -0.04 6.72
CA GLY A 63 -3.45 0.24 8.14
C GLY A 63 -4.94 0.32 8.52
N MET A 64 -5.83 0.60 7.56
CA MET A 64 -7.28 0.58 7.79
C MET A 64 -7.86 -0.83 7.73
N GLN A 65 -7.21 -1.75 7.06
CA GLN A 65 -7.64 -3.16 7.02
C GLN A 65 -7.21 -3.90 8.27
N HIS A 66 -6.01 -3.60 8.74
CA HIS A 66 -5.47 -4.13 9.98
C HIS A 66 -4.62 -3.06 10.66
N ALA A 67 -4.83 -2.83 11.95
CA ALA A 67 -4.05 -1.84 12.70
C ALA A 67 -2.55 -2.06 12.52
N ASP A 68 -1.82 -1.00 12.18
CA ASP A 68 -0.40 -1.00 11.83
C ASP A 68 -0.02 -1.97 10.69
N GLY A 69 -0.92 -2.14 9.71
CA GLY A 69 -0.79 -3.12 8.64
C GLY A 69 0.50 -2.98 7.85
N GLU A 70 0.88 -1.76 7.47
CA GLU A 70 2.12 -1.48 6.73
C GLU A 70 3.36 -1.84 7.56
N ILE A 71 3.37 -1.54 8.86
CA ILE A 71 4.49 -1.91 9.76
C ILE A 71 4.60 -3.42 9.86
N LYS A 72 3.47 -4.13 9.98
CA LYS A 72 3.46 -5.61 10.06
C LYS A 72 3.93 -6.24 8.77
N ALA A 73 3.49 -5.71 7.62
CA ALA A 73 3.95 -6.17 6.31
C ALA A 73 5.46 -5.94 6.11
N ALA A 74 5.95 -4.75 6.49
CA ALA A 74 7.37 -4.44 6.44
C ALA A 74 8.23 -5.39 7.30
N LYS A 75 7.80 -5.68 8.52
CA LYS A 75 8.47 -6.65 9.40
C LYS A 75 8.45 -8.07 8.85
N ALA A 76 7.34 -8.49 8.26
CA ALA A 76 7.23 -9.81 7.65
C ALA A 76 8.17 -9.92 6.42
N ALA A 77 8.21 -8.90 5.58
CA ALA A 77 9.12 -8.84 4.44
C ALA A 77 10.59 -8.86 4.88
N GLU A 78 10.93 -8.07 5.91
CA GLU A 78 12.27 -8.03 6.51
C GLU A 78 12.69 -9.42 7.05
N ALA A 79 11.80 -10.08 7.78
CA ALA A 79 12.06 -11.41 8.34
C ALA A 79 12.23 -12.48 7.26
N PHE A 80 11.47 -12.38 6.16
CA PHE A 80 11.58 -13.29 5.02
C PHE A 80 12.79 -12.98 4.12
N GLY A 81 13.27 -11.75 4.11
CA GLY A 81 14.39 -11.30 3.29
C GLY A 81 14.00 -10.82 1.89
N VAL A 82 12.83 -10.20 1.76
CA VAL A 82 12.38 -9.55 0.52
C VAL A 82 12.09 -8.06 0.75
N PRO A 83 12.16 -7.20 -0.29
CA PRO A 83 11.82 -5.80 -0.14
C PRO A 83 10.34 -5.57 0.16
N PHE A 84 10.05 -4.58 0.99
CA PHE A 84 8.73 -4.00 1.21
C PHE A 84 8.66 -2.62 0.57
N THR A 85 7.56 -2.29 -0.08
CA THR A 85 7.33 -0.96 -0.65
C THR A 85 6.21 -0.25 0.12
N LEU A 86 6.53 0.88 0.74
CA LEU A 86 5.55 1.72 1.41
C LEU A 86 4.88 2.66 0.42
N SER A 87 3.57 2.73 0.41
CA SER A 87 2.80 3.66 -0.44
C SER A 87 2.79 5.09 0.10
N THR A 88 2.77 6.09 -0.76
CA THR A 88 2.42 7.48 -0.39
C THR A 88 1.07 7.54 0.33
N MET A 89 0.11 6.70 -0.10
CA MET A 89 -1.26 6.63 0.46
C MET A 89 -1.38 5.64 1.62
N SER A 90 -0.30 5.37 2.34
CA SER A 90 -0.31 4.51 3.53
C SER A 90 -0.88 5.22 4.75
N ILE A 91 -1.42 4.44 5.68
CA ILE A 91 -1.87 4.93 7.00
C ILE A 91 -0.66 5.11 7.93
N CYS A 92 0.28 4.17 7.93
CA CYS A 92 1.52 4.37 8.66
C CYS A 92 2.45 5.30 7.87
N SER A 93 3.06 6.28 8.54
CA SER A 93 4.03 7.20 7.91
C SER A 93 5.36 6.50 7.60
N ILE A 94 6.18 7.14 6.79
CA ILE A 94 7.56 6.72 6.50
C ILE A 94 8.32 6.50 7.80
N GLU A 95 8.23 7.44 8.73
CA GLU A 95 8.92 7.42 10.01
C GLU A 95 8.42 6.27 10.90
N ALA A 96 7.09 6.08 10.96
CA ALA A 96 6.48 5.02 11.76
C ALA A 96 6.93 3.61 11.32
N VAL A 97 7.15 3.42 10.01
CA VAL A 97 7.70 2.17 9.47
C VAL A 97 9.18 2.06 9.78
N ALA A 98 9.96 3.13 9.55
CA ALA A 98 11.40 3.16 9.78
C ALA A 98 11.79 2.90 11.26
N GLU A 99 10.99 3.42 12.20
CA GLU A 99 11.19 3.16 13.63
C GLU A 99 10.97 1.69 14.05
N ARG A 100 10.26 0.92 13.24
CA ARG A 100 9.83 -0.45 13.56
C ARG A 100 10.51 -1.53 12.74
N THR A 101 11.34 -1.14 11.77
CA THR A 101 12.15 -2.03 10.92
C THR A 101 13.63 -1.75 11.12
N SER A 102 14.48 -2.75 10.91
CA SER A 102 15.95 -2.59 10.99
C SER A 102 16.60 -2.54 9.62
N LYS A 103 15.91 -3.03 8.58
CA LYS A 103 16.38 -3.00 7.19
C LYS A 103 15.70 -1.87 6.41
N PRO A 104 16.38 -1.31 5.40
CA PRO A 104 15.77 -0.34 4.50
C PRO A 104 14.60 -0.94 3.75
N PHE A 105 13.61 -0.11 3.46
CA PHE A 105 12.46 -0.44 2.61
C PHE A 105 12.39 0.50 1.41
N TRP A 106 11.55 0.22 0.44
CA TRP A 106 11.30 1.07 -0.72
C TRP A 106 10.13 2.02 -0.43
N PHE A 107 10.17 3.21 -1.00
CA PHE A 107 9.07 4.16 -0.90
C PHE A 107 8.47 4.43 -2.27
N GLN A 108 7.15 4.28 -2.40
CA GLN A 108 6.42 4.61 -3.63
C GLN A 108 5.93 6.05 -3.58
N LEU A 109 6.25 6.79 -4.62
CA LEU A 109 5.94 8.20 -4.80
C LEU A 109 4.98 8.41 -5.97
N TYR A 110 3.94 9.20 -5.75
CA TYR A 110 3.14 9.77 -6.82
C TYR A 110 3.74 11.12 -7.25
N ALA A 111 3.83 11.33 -8.58
CA ALA A 111 4.14 12.64 -9.14
C ALA A 111 2.90 13.53 -9.04
N MET A 112 2.90 14.43 -8.05
CA MET A 112 1.80 15.35 -7.75
C MET A 112 2.13 16.76 -8.22
N LYS A 113 1.14 17.61 -8.44
CA LYS A 113 1.31 19.02 -8.82
C LYS A 113 2.03 19.85 -7.75
N ASP A 114 1.81 19.54 -6.47
CA ASP A 114 2.52 20.18 -5.37
C ASP A 114 3.97 19.66 -5.29
N GLU A 115 4.86 20.34 -6.05
CA GLU A 115 6.28 19.97 -6.11
C GLU A 115 6.99 20.12 -4.76
N ASP A 116 6.58 21.06 -3.93
CA ASP A 116 7.17 21.26 -2.60
C ASP A 116 6.81 20.12 -1.66
N TYR A 117 5.58 19.63 -1.74
CA TYR A 117 5.18 18.43 -1.00
C TYR A 117 5.94 17.19 -1.50
N VAL A 118 6.05 17.01 -2.82
CA VAL A 118 6.84 15.91 -3.42
C VAL A 118 8.29 15.96 -2.94
N ARG A 119 8.91 17.15 -2.94
CA ARG A 119 10.28 17.33 -2.43
C ARG A 119 10.40 16.93 -0.96
N ARG A 120 9.47 17.38 -0.11
CA ARG A 120 9.44 16.98 1.31
C ARG A 120 9.30 15.48 1.49
N LEU A 121 8.46 14.80 0.71
CA LEU A 121 8.35 13.33 0.75
C LEU A 121 9.67 12.64 0.41
N VAL A 122 10.38 13.11 -0.62
CA VAL A 122 11.69 12.56 -1.01
C VAL A 122 12.71 12.76 0.10
N GLU A 123 12.75 13.94 0.74
CA GLU A 123 13.67 14.19 1.86
C GLU A 123 13.34 13.33 3.09
N ARG A 124 12.06 13.11 3.39
CA ARG A 124 11.63 12.18 4.45
C ARG A 124 12.06 10.75 4.14
N ALA A 125 11.87 10.29 2.90
CA ALA A 125 12.30 8.95 2.48
C ALA A 125 13.82 8.78 2.58
N LYS A 126 14.61 9.80 2.21
CA LYS A 126 16.07 9.82 2.40
C LYS A 126 16.46 9.77 3.88
N ALA A 127 15.81 10.58 4.72
CA ALA A 127 16.06 10.61 6.18
C ALA A 127 15.76 9.26 6.82
N ALA A 128 14.70 8.57 6.37
CA ALA A 128 14.34 7.21 6.77
C ALA A 128 15.22 6.12 6.15
N LYS A 129 16.21 6.50 5.32
CA LYS A 129 17.13 5.58 4.62
C LYS A 129 16.40 4.57 3.73
N CYS A 130 15.31 4.98 3.08
CA CYS A 130 14.67 4.16 2.04
C CYS A 130 15.71 3.84 0.95
N SER A 131 15.80 2.57 0.54
CA SER A 131 16.84 2.11 -0.39
C SER A 131 16.45 2.26 -1.86
N ALA A 132 15.16 2.49 -2.17
CA ALA A 132 14.69 2.80 -3.51
C ALA A 132 13.47 3.72 -3.48
N LEU A 133 13.32 4.50 -4.54
CA LEU A 133 12.14 5.29 -4.84
C LEU A 133 11.43 4.66 -6.03
N VAL A 134 10.17 4.29 -5.84
CA VAL A 134 9.30 3.72 -6.88
C VAL A 134 8.35 4.81 -7.35
N ILE A 135 8.52 5.31 -8.56
CA ILE A 135 7.71 6.40 -9.11
C ILE A 135 6.55 5.82 -9.91
N THR A 136 5.31 6.19 -9.54
CA THR A 136 4.10 5.82 -10.27
C THR A 136 3.79 6.89 -11.31
N LEU A 137 3.67 6.50 -12.59
CA LEU A 137 3.54 7.42 -13.72
C LEU A 137 2.18 7.34 -14.44
N ASP A 138 1.28 6.46 -14.02
CA ASP A 138 0.05 6.09 -14.74
C ASP A 138 -1.25 6.60 -14.07
N LEU A 139 -1.18 7.61 -13.21
CA LEU A 139 -2.33 8.18 -12.49
C LEU A 139 -2.85 9.47 -13.11
N GLN A 140 -3.03 9.51 -14.41
CA GLN A 140 -3.61 10.68 -15.07
C GLN A 140 -5.15 10.74 -14.97
N ILE A 141 -5.79 9.60 -14.78
CA ILE A 141 -7.26 9.50 -14.69
C ILE A 141 -7.63 8.55 -13.54
N LEU A 142 -8.53 8.99 -12.65
CA LEU A 142 -9.08 8.14 -11.60
C LEU A 142 -9.96 7.04 -12.20
N GLY A 143 -9.63 5.79 -11.90
CA GLY A 143 -10.44 4.65 -12.30
C GLY A 143 -11.80 4.64 -11.60
N GLN A 144 -12.87 4.30 -12.34
CA GLN A 144 -14.22 4.20 -11.76
C GLN A 144 -14.37 2.89 -10.98
N ARG A 145 -14.25 2.96 -9.68
CA ARG A 145 -14.35 1.83 -8.76
C ARG A 145 -15.78 1.73 -8.21
N HIS A 146 -16.65 1.03 -8.94
CA HIS A 146 -18.08 0.97 -8.65
C HIS A 146 -18.42 0.37 -7.29
N LYS A 147 -17.66 -0.63 -6.82
CA LYS A 147 -17.87 -1.22 -5.48
C LYS A 147 -17.57 -0.22 -4.37
N ASP A 148 -16.55 0.59 -4.53
CA ASP A 148 -16.18 1.61 -3.54
C ASP A 148 -17.28 2.67 -3.43
N LEU A 149 -17.80 3.14 -4.58
CA LEU A 149 -18.94 4.07 -4.62
C LEU A 149 -20.19 3.49 -3.94
N LYS A 150 -20.53 2.22 -4.24
CA LYS A 150 -21.69 1.54 -3.61
C LYS A 150 -21.51 1.36 -2.10
N ASN A 151 -20.29 1.14 -1.64
CA ASN A 151 -19.98 0.94 -0.23
C ASN A 151 -19.76 2.25 0.53
N GLY A 152 -19.84 3.39 -0.15
CA GLY A 152 -19.63 4.71 0.45
C GLY A 152 -18.20 4.92 0.94
N LEU A 153 -17.21 4.28 0.29
CA LEU A 153 -15.81 4.53 0.57
C LEU A 153 -15.47 5.94 0.08
N SER A 154 -15.20 6.79 1.02
CA SER A 154 -14.79 8.20 0.82
C SER A 154 -13.79 8.56 1.92
N ALA A 155 -13.10 9.67 1.77
CA ALA A 155 -12.24 10.23 2.82
C ALA A 155 -12.89 11.52 3.38
N PRO A 156 -13.49 11.53 4.59
CA PRO A 156 -13.66 10.37 5.50
C PRO A 156 -14.75 9.39 5.04
N PRO A 157 -14.71 8.13 5.54
CA PRO A 157 -15.73 7.13 5.23
C PRO A 157 -17.13 7.55 5.69
N LYS A 158 -18.15 7.37 4.84
CA LYS A 158 -19.54 7.64 5.21
C LYS A 158 -20.07 6.57 6.17
N LEU A 159 -20.37 6.97 7.39
CA LEU A 159 -20.95 6.09 8.40
C LEU A 159 -22.47 6.00 8.20
N THR A 160 -22.92 4.98 7.48
CA THR A 160 -24.33 4.64 7.37
C THR A 160 -24.73 3.64 8.47
N PRO A 161 -26.03 3.51 8.84
CA PRO A 161 -26.46 2.49 9.79
C PRO A 161 -26.00 1.07 9.42
N LYS A 162 -25.99 0.76 8.12
CA LYS A 162 -25.48 -0.51 7.59
C LYS A 162 -23.98 -0.70 7.83
N THR A 163 -23.20 0.37 7.62
CA THR A 163 -21.75 0.36 7.85
C THR A 163 -21.44 0.18 9.34
N ILE A 164 -22.17 0.89 10.19
CA ILE A 164 -22.01 0.77 11.65
C ILE A 164 -22.34 -0.65 12.11
N ALA A 165 -23.48 -1.22 11.68
CA ALA A 165 -23.86 -2.59 12.01
C ALA A 165 -22.78 -3.60 11.56
N ASN A 166 -22.21 -3.42 10.35
CA ASN A 166 -21.13 -4.26 9.87
C ASN A 166 -19.85 -4.11 10.73
N MET A 167 -19.50 -2.89 11.13
CA MET A 167 -18.35 -2.65 12.02
C MET A 167 -18.53 -3.33 13.38
N MET A 168 -19.74 -3.32 13.94
CA MET A 168 -20.04 -3.99 15.22
C MET A 168 -19.81 -5.51 15.15
N THR A 169 -19.97 -6.14 13.99
CA THR A 169 -19.65 -7.58 13.81
C THR A 169 -18.15 -7.86 13.73
N LYS A 170 -17.30 -6.83 13.61
CA LYS A 170 -15.84 -6.91 13.46
C LYS A 170 -15.13 -6.38 14.71
N TRP A 171 -15.58 -6.81 15.87
CA TRP A 171 -15.10 -6.31 17.16
C TRP A 171 -13.59 -6.43 17.37
N THR A 172 -12.95 -7.50 16.86
CA THR A 172 -11.50 -7.68 16.92
C THR A 172 -10.75 -6.58 16.13
N TRP A 173 -11.25 -6.25 14.93
CA TRP A 173 -10.74 -5.12 14.16
C TRP A 173 -10.93 -3.79 14.90
N GLY A 174 -12.12 -3.57 15.48
CA GLY A 174 -12.42 -2.37 16.26
C GLY A 174 -11.45 -2.17 17.43
N LEU A 175 -11.20 -3.23 18.22
CA LEU A 175 -10.24 -3.19 19.33
C LEU A 175 -8.82 -2.90 18.87
N GLN A 176 -8.39 -3.50 17.76
CA GLN A 176 -7.08 -3.22 17.19
C GLN A 176 -6.95 -1.76 16.74
N MET A 177 -7.98 -1.21 16.08
CA MET A 177 -7.99 0.18 15.65
C MET A 177 -8.02 1.16 16.83
N LEU A 178 -8.62 0.80 17.96
CA LEU A 178 -8.54 1.58 19.20
C LEU A 178 -7.13 1.57 19.82
N GLY A 179 -6.37 0.51 19.60
CA GLY A 179 -5.02 0.34 20.15
C GLY A 179 -3.91 1.00 19.34
N THR A 180 -4.16 1.39 18.08
CA THR A 180 -3.15 2.06 17.24
C THR A 180 -3.26 3.58 17.29
N LYS A 181 -2.13 4.26 17.08
CA LYS A 181 -2.07 5.71 16.83
C LYS A 181 -2.21 6.04 15.34
N ASN A 182 -1.95 5.08 14.46
CA ASN A 182 -1.98 5.25 13.00
C ASN A 182 -3.42 5.06 12.50
N ARG A 183 -4.14 6.15 12.28
CA ARG A 183 -5.56 6.15 11.87
C ARG A 183 -5.87 7.06 10.69
N GLU A 184 -4.89 7.81 10.23
CA GLU A 184 -4.98 8.77 9.14
C GLU A 184 -3.86 8.52 8.15
N PHE A 185 -3.91 9.17 6.99
CA PHE A 185 -2.84 9.07 5.98
C PHE A 185 -1.56 9.73 6.50
N GLY A 186 -0.69 8.95 7.12
CA GLY A 186 0.48 9.41 7.87
C GLY A 186 1.54 10.14 7.03
N ASN A 187 1.48 10.04 5.72
CA ASN A 187 2.38 10.80 4.85
C ASN A 187 1.77 12.12 4.36
N ILE A 188 0.46 12.32 4.48
CA ILE A 188 -0.27 13.46 3.92
C ILE A 188 -0.77 14.38 5.04
N VAL A 189 -1.58 13.84 5.96
CA VAL A 189 -2.17 14.63 7.04
C VAL A 189 -1.08 15.23 7.92
N GLY A 190 -1.14 16.55 8.14
CA GLY A 190 -0.12 17.31 8.86
C GLY A 190 1.18 17.59 8.11
N HIS A 191 1.29 17.13 6.85
CA HIS A 191 2.48 17.36 6.01
C HIS A 191 2.17 18.20 4.76
N VAL A 192 0.91 18.40 4.44
CA VAL A 192 0.43 19.28 3.37
C VAL A 192 -0.17 20.52 3.99
N GLU A 193 0.16 21.69 3.47
CA GLU A 193 -0.38 22.95 3.93
C GLU A 193 -1.91 22.99 3.76
N GLY A 194 -2.63 23.35 4.81
CA GLY A 194 -4.10 23.38 4.81
C GLY A 194 -4.79 22.03 5.01
N ILE A 195 -4.06 20.89 5.10
CA ILE A 195 -4.63 19.57 5.39
C ILE A 195 -4.28 19.14 6.80
N SER A 196 -5.22 19.37 7.71
CA SER A 196 -5.10 19.01 9.13
C SER A 196 -5.80 17.70 9.49
N ASP A 197 -6.70 17.22 8.64
CA ASP A 197 -7.45 15.98 8.83
C ASP A 197 -7.85 15.31 7.50
N THR A 198 -8.32 14.07 7.60
CA THR A 198 -8.71 13.25 6.44
C THR A 198 -9.92 13.81 5.67
N SER A 199 -10.74 14.72 6.26
CA SER A 199 -11.92 15.26 5.58
C SER A 199 -11.57 16.17 4.40
N GLN A 200 -10.41 16.78 4.43
CA GLN A 200 -9.90 17.69 3.41
C GLN A 200 -9.17 16.95 2.28
N LEU A 201 -8.88 15.67 2.49
CA LEU A 201 -8.03 14.89 1.60
C LEU A 201 -8.64 14.65 0.21
N SER A 202 -9.96 14.44 0.12
CA SER A 202 -10.60 14.07 -1.16
C SER A 202 -10.55 15.20 -2.19
N SER A 203 -10.78 16.44 -1.77
CA SER A 203 -10.66 17.61 -2.65
C SER A 203 -9.21 17.86 -3.05
N TRP A 204 -8.29 17.82 -2.09
CA TRP A 204 -6.89 18.00 -2.37
C TRP A 204 -6.34 16.93 -3.32
N THR A 205 -6.68 15.64 -3.11
CA THR A 205 -6.23 14.57 -3.99
C THR A 205 -6.75 14.73 -5.42
N ALA A 206 -8.00 15.15 -5.60
CA ALA A 206 -8.54 15.43 -6.93
C ALA A 206 -7.73 16.52 -7.63
N GLU A 207 -7.43 17.62 -6.94
CA GLU A 207 -6.64 18.73 -7.49
C GLU A 207 -5.21 18.34 -7.88
N GLN A 208 -4.61 17.33 -7.23
CA GLN A 208 -3.24 16.87 -7.51
C GLN A 208 -3.12 16.08 -8.82
N PHE A 209 -4.19 15.45 -9.28
CA PHE A 209 -4.18 14.53 -10.44
C PHE A 209 -5.02 15.02 -11.62
N ASP A 210 -5.74 16.14 -11.52
CA ASP A 210 -6.41 16.83 -12.61
C ASP A 210 -5.41 17.70 -13.39
#